data_b9dee0f056ece7b0c3605c1c04d5b4d0
#
_entry.id   b9dee0f056ece7b0c3605c1c04d5b4d0
#
_cell.length_a   1.000
_cell.length_b   1.000
_cell.length_c   1.000
_cell.angle_alpha   90.00
_cell.angle_beta   90.00
_cell.angle_gamma   90.00
#
_symmetry.space_group_name_H-M   'P 1'
#
loop_
_entity.id
_entity.type
_entity.pdbx_description
1 polymer ?
#
loop_
_entity_poly.entity_id
_entity_poly.type
_entity_poly.pdbx_seq_one_letter_code
_entity_poly.pdbx_strand_id
1 'polypeptide(L)'
;VLFRSCKYSVPYEFIGKKVDIRATENSIEVFYHSNRIASHVRRSYSPEPIYVPEHMPENHRKFLEYNTDSFLDWGKSVGHSTLIVVKHFLYMHKVEQQGYKSCASLMKLADRYGTQRLENACIKALSYTPSPSLKNISTILKNGQDKVAVAKVVSNAANKESSKYGITRGASYYEGGDRL
;
A
#
# COMPACT_ATOMS: atom_id res chain seq x y z
N VAL A 1 2.59 10.28 28.25
CA VAL A 1 2.93 11.00 29.49
C VAL A 1 4.38 10.71 29.84
N LEU A 2 5.14 11.74 30.25
CA LEU A 2 6.53 11.60 30.69
C LEU A 2 6.55 11.63 32.23
N PHE A 3 7.12 10.59 32.83
CA PHE A 3 7.39 10.55 34.26
C PHE A 3 8.84 10.14 34.51
N ARG A 4 9.63 11.04 35.15
CA ARG A 4 11.10 10.94 35.24
C ARG A 4 11.66 10.69 33.81
N SER A 5 12.44 9.72 33.52
CA SER A 5 13.01 9.49 32.21
C SER A 5 12.24 8.49 31.35
N CYS A 6 11.05 8.06 31.78
CA CYS A 6 10.25 7.08 31.07
C CYS A 6 9.00 7.69 30.45
N LYS A 7 8.69 7.29 29.21
CA LYS A 7 7.48 7.69 28.49
C LYS A 7 6.43 6.58 28.60
N TYR A 8 5.23 6.91 29.10
CA TYR A 8 4.11 5.98 29.24
C TYR A 8 2.96 6.40 28.33
N SER A 9 2.33 5.46 27.68
CA SER A 9 1.18 5.73 26.82
C SER A 9 -0.08 5.98 27.64
N VAL A 10 -1.00 6.75 27.10
CA VAL A 10 -2.38 6.93 27.58
C VAL A 10 -3.31 6.79 26.39
N PRO A 11 -4.60 6.48 26.57
CA PRO A 11 -5.55 6.42 25.46
C PRO A 11 -5.52 7.71 24.65
N TYR A 12 -5.55 7.58 23.32
CA TYR A 12 -5.38 8.69 22.38
C TYR A 12 -6.41 9.81 22.55
N GLU A 13 -7.57 9.51 23.12
CA GLU A 13 -8.64 10.47 23.41
C GLU A 13 -8.22 11.56 24.41
N PHE A 14 -7.17 11.31 25.17
CA PHE A 14 -6.61 12.25 26.17
C PHE A 14 -5.40 13.03 25.68
N ILE A 15 -5.11 12.99 24.37
CA ILE A 15 -4.02 13.81 23.78
C ILE A 15 -4.32 15.29 24.01
N GLY A 16 -3.34 16.02 24.56
CA GLY A 16 -3.44 17.44 24.86
C GLY A 16 -4.21 17.78 26.15
N LYS A 17 -4.78 16.80 26.85
CA LYS A 17 -5.44 17.02 28.15
C LYS A 17 -4.43 16.93 29.30
N LYS A 18 -4.67 17.70 30.36
CA LYS A 18 -3.92 17.58 31.62
C LYS A 18 -4.39 16.34 32.35
N VAL A 19 -3.47 15.52 32.83
CA VAL A 19 -3.72 14.27 33.55
C VAL A 19 -2.91 14.27 34.85
N ASP A 20 -3.44 13.61 35.87
CA ASP A 20 -2.77 13.40 37.14
C ASP A 20 -2.05 12.06 37.12
N ILE A 21 -0.83 12.02 37.68
CA ILE A 21 -0.01 10.81 37.75
C ILE A 21 0.15 10.42 39.22
N ARG A 22 -0.22 9.20 39.53
CA ARG A 22 0.05 8.56 40.81
C ARG A 22 1.13 7.50 40.61
N ALA A 23 2.28 7.68 41.23
CA ALA A 23 3.39 6.75 41.19
C ALA A 23 3.50 6.00 42.51
N THR A 24 3.49 4.67 42.44
CA THR A 24 3.86 3.80 43.56
C THR A 24 5.27 3.24 43.34
N GLU A 25 5.72 2.33 44.18
CA GLU A 25 7.02 1.66 43.98
C GLU A 25 7.04 0.86 42.66
N ASN A 26 5.95 0.18 42.32
CA ASN A 26 5.89 -0.77 41.22
C ASN A 26 4.99 -0.34 40.05
N SER A 27 4.15 0.69 40.23
CA SER A 27 3.19 1.11 39.21
C SER A 27 3.13 2.61 38.98
N ILE A 28 2.73 2.96 37.79
CA ILE A 28 2.36 4.31 37.35
C ILE A 28 0.90 4.25 36.92
N GLU A 29 0.06 5.00 37.62
CA GLU A 29 -1.35 5.16 37.28
C GLU A 29 -1.61 6.56 36.80
N VAL A 30 -2.38 6.67 35.73
CA VAL A 30 -2.74 7.97 35.13
C VAL A 30 -4.23 8.19 35.27
N PHE A 31 -4.61 9.37 35.76
CA PHE A 31 -5.99 9.74 36.02
C PHE A 31 -6.39 10.97 35.22
N TYR A 32 -7.64 10.99 34.79
CA TYR A 32 -8.29 12.17 34.22
C TYR A 32 -9.63 12.39 34.94
N HIS A 33 -9.81 13.56 35.56
CA HIS A 33 -10.95 13.87 36.43
C HIS A 33 -11.25 12.75 37.42
N SER A 34 -10.23 12.31 38.17
CA SER A 34 -10.31 11.23 39.16
C SER A 34 -10.61 9.84 38.60
N ASN A 35 -10.83 9.67 37.32
CA ASN A 35 -10.98 8.37 36.67
C ASN A 35 -9.62 7.83 36.21
N ARG A 36 -9.29 6.60 36.57
CA ARG A 36 -8.07 5.95 36.11
C ARG A 36 -8.19 5.59 34.63
N ILE A 37 -7.35 6.19 33.79
CA ILE A 37 -7.35 6.01 32.32
C ILE A 37 -6.24 5.10 31.84
N ALA A 38 -5.17 4.92 32.62
CA ALA A 38 -4.07 4.00 32.27
C ALA A 38 -3.34 3.53 33.55
N SER A 39 -2.76 2.34 33.46
CA SER A 39 -1.89 1.77 34.47
C SER A 39 -0.72 1.05 33.80
N HIS A 40 0.49 1.28 34.30
CA HIS A 40 1.72 0.69 33.75
C HIS A 40 2.61 0.20 34.88
N VAL A 41 3.44 -0.80 34.56
CA VAL A 41 4.54 -1.17 35.47
C VAL A 41 5.57 -0.07 35.45
N ARG A 42 5.96 0.43 36.63
CA ARG A 42 6.99 1.45 36.76
C ARG A 42 8.35 0.90 36.37
N ARG A 43 9.07 1.63 35.55
CA ARG A 43 10.46 1.36 35.21
C ARG A 43 11.34 2.52 35.64
N SER A 44 12.55 2.21 36.11
CA SER A 44 13.53 3.23 36.50
C SER A 44 14.09 3.95 35.28
N TYR A 45 14.26 3.21 34.17
CA TYR A 45 14.74 3.72 32.88
C TYR A 45 14.15 2.87 31.75
N SER A 46 13.75 3.51 30.67
CA SER A 46 13.39 2.86 29.41
C SER A 46 13.75 3.78 28.24
N PRO A 47 14.64 3.37 27.32
CA PRO A 47 14.95 4.14 26.13
C PRO A 47 13.75 4.23 25.20
N GLU A 48 12.92 3.19 25.17
CA GLU A 48 11.72 3.12 24.37
C GLU A 48 10.47 3.50 25.18
N PRO A 49 9.46 4.09 24.52
CA PRO A 49 8.17 4.34 25.14
C PRO A 49 7.52 3.04 25.63
N ILE A 50 7.00 3.04 26.86
CA ILE A 50 6.19 1.94 27.39
C ILE A 50 4.76 2.19 26.91
N TYR A 51 4.27 1.33 26.00
CA TYR A 51 2.96 1.53 25.40
C TYR A 51 2.08 0.30 25.52
N VAL A 52 0.79 0.55 25.54
CA VAL A 52 -0.28 -0.44 25.48
C VAL A 52 -0.95 -0.27 24.13
N PRO A 53 -1.07 -1.32 23.29
CA PRO A 53 -1.64 -1.22 21.94
C PRO A 53 -3.05 -0.61 21.91
N GLU A 54 -3.87 -0.89 22.93
CA GLU A 54 -5.23 -0.39 23.07
C GLU A 54 -5.31 1.14 23.27
N HIS A 55 -4.20 1.77 23.66
CA HIS A 55 -4.12 3.23 23.78
C HIS A 55 -4.01 3.92 22.41
N MET A 56 -3.74 3.18 21.33
CA MET A 56 -3.65 3.71 19.98
C MET A 56 -5.00 3.66 19.27
N PRO A 57 -5.27 4.61 18.35
CA PRO A 57 -6.41 4.50 17.43
C PRO A 57 -6.33 3.18 16.67
N GLU A 58 -7.49 2.57 16.40
CA GLU A 58 -7.58 1.29 15.70
C GLU A 58 -6.82 1.28 14.36
N ASN A 59 -6.90 2.38 13.61
CA ASN A 59 -6.19 2.52 12.35
C ASN A 59 -4.66 2.47 12.51
N HIS A 60 -4.12 3.02 13.61
CA HIS A 60 -2.69 2.99 13.89
C HIS A 60 -2.26 1.61 14.37
N ARG A 61 -3.08 0.95 15.19
CA ARG A 61 -2.82 -0.43 15.65
C ARG A 61 -2.76 -1.39 14.48
N LYS A 62 -3.74 -1.33 13.57
CA LYS A 62 -3.72 -2.12 12.33
C LYS A 62 -2.48 -1.85 11.48
N PHE A 63 -2.00 -0.60 11.46
CA PHE A 63 -0.79 -0.27 10.70
C PHE A 63 0.49 -0.87 11.30
N LEU A 64 0.56 -1.03 12.64
CA LEU A 64 1.69 -1.70 13.30
C LEU A 64 1.71 -3.22 13.08
N GLU A 65 0.55 -3.82 12.81
CA GLU A 65 0.42 -5.24 12.48
C GLU A 65 0.84 -5.53 11.03
N TYR A 66 0.94 -4.51 10.18
CA TYR A 66 1.36 -4.67 8.80
C TYR A 66 2.86 -5.00 8.73
N ASN A 67 3.15 -6.13 8.13
CA ASN A 67 4.49 -6.53 7.75
C ASN A 67 4.47 -7.03 6.30
N THR A 68 5.64 -7.16 5.71
CA THR A 68 5.81 -7.62 4.33
C THR A 68 5.14 -8.98 4.09
N ASP A 69 5.31 -9.92 5.02
CA ASP A 69 4.80 -11.28 4.90
C ASP A 69 3.27 -11.30 4.92
N SER A 70 2.63 -10.52 5.81
CA SER A 70 1.17 -10.46 5.88
C SER A 70 0.54 -9.92 4.59
N PHE A 71 1.18 -8.95 3.92
CA PHE A 71 0.72 -8.47 2.61
C PHE A 71 0.92 -9.48 1.50
N LEU A 72 2.02 -10.22 1.51
CA LEU A 72 2.30 -11.28 0.54
C LEU A 72 1.30 -12.43 0.67
N ASP A 73 1.01 -12.87 1.90
CA ASP A 73 0.05 -13.94 2.16
C ASP A 73 -1.37 -13.52 1.81
N TRP A 74 -1.75 -12.26 2.13
CA TRP A 74 -3.01 -11.71 1.66
C TRP A 74 -3.07 -11.65 0.13
N GLY A 75 -2.02 -11.20 -0.54
CA GLY A 75 -1.95 -11.15 -2.01
C GLY A 75 -2.11 -12.53 -2.64
N LYS A 76 -1.51 -13.58 -2.05
CA LYS A 76 -1.67 -14.98 -2.48
C LYS A 76 -3.13 -15.45 -2.31
N SER A 77 -3.80 -15.08 -1.22
CA SER A 77 -5.18 -15.48 -0.96
C SER A 77 -6.18 -14.87 -1.93
N VAL A 78 -5.90 -13.68 -2.46
CA VAL A 78 -6.74 -12.99 -3.45
C VAL A 78 -6.51 -13.56 -4.85
N GLY A 79 -5.26 -13.64 -5.31
CA GLY A 79 -4.91 -14.18 -6.61
C GLY A 79 -3.49 -13.88 -7.05
N HIS A 80 -3.08 -14.53 -8.14
CA HIS A 80 -1.71 -14.44 -8.66
C HIS A 80 -1.34 -13.02 -9.13
N SER A 81 -2.24 -12.35 -9.82
CA SER A 81 -1.99 -11.00 -10.35
C SER A 81 -1.98 -9.97 -9.25
N THR A 82 -2.83 -10.11 -8.24
CA THR A 82 -2.80 -9.28 -7.03
C THR A 82 -1.48 -9.47 -6.29
N LEU A 83 -0.95 -10.70 -6.18
CA LEU A 83 0.34 -10.96 -5.57
C LEU A 83 1.48 -10.24 -6.31
N ILE A 84 1.47 -10.24 -7.65
CA ILE A 84 2.48 -9.53 -8.46
C ILE A 84 2.42 -8.02 -8.16
N VAL A 85 1.23 -7.44 -8.10
CA VAL A 85 1.02 -6.02 -7.78
C VAL A 85 1.49 -5.69 -6.36
N VAL A 86 1.19 -6.54 -5.38
CA VAL A 86 1.64 -6.38 -3.99
C VAL A 86 3.16 -6.40 -3.93
N LYS A 87 3.81 -7.38 -4.57
CA LYS A 87 5.28 -7.44 -4.67
C LYS A 87 5.84 -6.17 -5.29
N HIS A 88 5.24 -5.70 -6.38
CA HIS A 88 5.66 -4.46 -7.03
C HIS A 88 5.59 -3.28 -6.05
N PHE A 89 4.50 -3.10 -5.30
CA PHE A 89 4.36 -2.00 -4.34
C PHE A 89 5.35 -2.09 -3.18
N LEU A 90 5.66 -3.30 -2.69
CA LEU A 90 6.61 -3.50 -1.60
C LEU A 90 8.05 -3.21 -2.04
N TYR A 91 8.44 -3.68 -3.22
CA TYR A 91 9.84 -3.62 -3.69
C TYR A 91 10.13 -2.41 -4.60
N MET A 92 9.14 -1.61 -4.97
CA MET A 92 9.32 -0.40 -5.76
C MET A 92 10.13 0.69 -5.02
N HIS A 93 10.09 0.69 -3.70
CA HIS A 93 10.75 1.67 -2.85
C HIS A 93 11.99 1.06 -2.17
N LYS A 94 13.01 1.91 -1.89
CA LYS A 94 14.19 1.50 -1.11
C LYS A 94 13.85 1.02 0.30
N VAL A 95 12.74 1.51 0.86
CA VAL A 95 12.23 1.15 2.19
C VAL A 95 10.86 0.52 2.00
N GLU A 96 10.71 -0.74 2.38
CA GLU A 96 9.48 -1.53 2.21
C GLU A 96 8.25 -0.88 2.87
N GLN A 97 8.43 -0.22 4.01
CA GLN A 97 7.38 0.49 4.74
C GLN A 97 6.66 1.56 3.90
N GLN A 98 7.33 2.13 2.90
CA GLN A 98 6.69 3.08 1.99
C GLN A 98 5.65 2.40 1.09
N GLY A 99 5.84 1.12 0.78
CA GLY A 99 4.90 0.29 0.04
C GLY A 99 3.65 -0.09 0.83
N TYR A 100 3.74 -0.14 2.16
CA TYR A 100 2.64 -0.59 3.02
C TYR A 100 1.35 0.22 2.85
N LYS A 101 1.48 1.53 2.67
CA LYS A 101 0.32 2.40 2.42
C LYS A 101 -0.41 2.04 1.11
N SER A 102 0.33 1.69 0.08
CA SER A 102 -0.24 1.25 -1.20
C SER A 102 -0.91 -0.12 -1.07
N CYS A 103 -0.27 -1.06 -0.38
CA CYS A 103 -0.83 -2.38 -0.10
C CYS A 103 -2.11 -2.28 0.76
N ALA A 104 -2.10 -1.48 1.83
CA ALA A 104 -3.29 -1.25 2.66
C ALA A 104 -4.44 -0.59 1.87
N SER A 105 -4.12 0.29 0.94
CA SER A 105 -5.13 0.89 0.06
C SER A 105 -5.67 -0.13 -0.95
N LEU A 106 -4.85 -1.07 -1.41
CA LEU A 106 -5.28 -2.18 -2.28
C LEU A 106 -6.23 -3.13 -1.52
N MET A 107 -5.94 -3.42 -0.23
CA MET A 107 -6.85 -4.20 0.64
C MET A 107 -8.22 -3.52 0.77
N LYS A 108 -8.25 -2.21 1.00
CA LYS A 108 -9.51 -1.44 1.05
C LYS A 108 -10.30 -1.49 -0.26
N LEU A 109 -9.63 -1.59 -1.41
CA LEU A 109 -10.30 -1.81 -2.69
C LEU A 109 -10.89 -3.21 -2.78
N ALA A 110 -10.22 -4.24 -2.23
CA ALA A 110 -10.77 -5.59 -2.14
C ALA A 110 -12.03 -5.63 -1.28
N ASP A 111 -12.02 -4.97 -0.11
CA ASP A 111 -13.18 -4.88 0.79
C ASP A 111 -14.38 -4.18 0.09
N ARG A 112 -14.09 -3.15 -0.70
CA ARG A 112 -15.14 -2.36 -1.37
C ARG A 112 -15.73 -3.02 -2.60
N TYR A 113 -14.91 -3.65 -3.43
CA TYR A 113 -15.30 -4.16 -4.75
C TYR A 113 -15.37 -5.70 -4.81
N GLY A 114 -14.82 -6.38 -3.80
CA GLY A 114 -14.65 -7.82 -3.76
C GLY A 114 -13.31 -8.30 -4.34
N THR A 115 -12.83 -9.41 -3.81
CA THR A 115 -11.52 -9.99 -4.16
C THR A 115 -11.42 -10.40 -5.63
N GLN A 116 -12.48 -11.03 -6.17
CA GLN A 116 -12.53 -11.47 -7.57
C GLN A 116 -12.42 -10.30 -8.55
N ARG A 117 -13.12 -9.20 -8.28
CA ARG A 117 -13.06 -8.00 -9.11
C ARG A 117 -11.70 -7.34 -9.04
N LEU A 118 -11.08 -7.34 -7.85
CA LEU A 118 -9.74 -6.82 -7.67
C LEU A 118 -8.73 -7.63 -8.49
N GLU A 119 -8.80 -8.96 -8.46
CA GLU A 119 -7.90 -9.82 -9.25
C GLU A 119 -8.05 -9.53 -10.76
N ASN A 120 -9.28 -9.44 -11.25
CA ASN A 120 -9.54 -9.10 -12.66
C ASN A 120 -8.99 -7.70 -13.02
N ALA A 121 -9.11 -6.73 -12.12
CA ALA A 121 -8.55 -5.39 -12.31
C ALA A 121 -7.02 -5.40 -12.32
N CYS A 122 -6.39 -6.23 -11.47
CA CYS A 122 -4.95 -6.42 -11.46
C CYS A 122 -4.45 -7.09 -12.75
N ILE A 123 -5.13 -8.14 -13.25
CA ILE A 123 -4.85 -8.76 -14.53
C ILE A 123 -4.87 -7.70 -15.64
N LYS A 124 -5.92 -6.89 -15.67
CA LYS A 124 -6.08 -5.85 -16.69
C LYS A 124 -5.04 -4.73 -16.57
N ALA A 125 -4.72 -4.32 -15.36
CA ALA A 125 -3.68 -3.32 -15.13
C ALA A 125 -2.30 -3.81 -15.59
N LEU A 126 -1.96 -5.07 -15.31
CA LEU A 126 -0.72 -5.71 -15.74
C LEU A 126 -0.65 -5.93 -17.26
N SER A 127 -1.80 -6.06 -17.95
CA SER A 127 -1.81 -6.13 -19.42
C SER A 127 -1.46 -4.78 -20.08
N TYR A 128 -1.70 -3.67 -19.40
CA TYR A 128 -1.36 -2.33 -19.91
C TYR A 128 0.07 -1.90 -19.54
N THR A 129 0.53 -2.27 -18.36
CA THR A 129 1.86 -1.89 -17.86
C THR A 129 2.38 -2.93 -16.86
N PRO A 130 3.68 -3.27 -16.92
CA PRO A 130 4.31 -4.16 -15.95
C PRO A 130 4.37 -3.55 -14.53
N SER A 131 4.22 -2.22 -14.43
CA SER A 131 4.32 -1.45 -13.19
C SER A 131 3.02 -0.67 -12.94
N PRO A 132 1.91 -1.35 -12.59
CA PRO A 132 0.63 -0.68 -12.38
C PRO A 132 0.65 0.15 -11.10
N SER A 133 0.08 1.35 -11.17
CA SER A 133 -0.14 2.19 -9.99
C SER A 133 -1.49 1.87 -9.32
N LEU A 134 -1.60 2.19 -8.04
CA LEU A 134 -2.87 2.07 -7.31
C LEU A 134 -3.99 2.87 -8.00
N LYS A 135 -3.65 4.04 -8.59
CA LYS A 135 -4.59 4.88 -9.33
C LYS A 135 -5.15 4.16 -10.56
N ASN A 136 -4.31 3.45 -11.30
CA ASN A 136 -4.73 2.69 -12.48
C ASN A 136 -5.75 1.60 -12.10
N ILE A 137 -5.44 0.80 -11.06
CA ILE A 137 -6.33 -0.26 -10.55
C ILE A 137 -7.66 0.33 -10.07
N SER A 138 -7.60 1.41 -9.30
CA SER A 138 -8.81 2.11 -8.81
C SER A 138 -9.68 2.62 -9.96
N THR A 139 -9.09 3.15 -11.04
CA THR A 139 -9.81 3.63 -12.22
C THR A 139 -10.47 2.48 -12.97
N ILE A 140 -9.77 1.35 -13.15
CA ILE A 140 -10.32 0.14 -13.78
C ILE A 140 -11.54 -0.36 -13.02
N LEU A 141 -11.47 -0.42 -11.68
CA LEU A 141 -12.58 -0.85 -10.83
C LEU A 141 -13.77 0.12 -10.87
N LYS A 142 -13.50 1.43 -10.81
CA LYS A 142 -14.55 2.47 -10.87
C LYS A 142 -15.30 2.44 -12.20
N ASN A 143 -14.58 2.27 -13.29
CA ASN A 143 -15.15 2.26 -14.65
C ASN A 143 -15.73 0.89 -15.03
N GLY A 144 -15.66 -0.13 -14.15
CA GLY A 144 -16.16 -1.47 -14.43
C GLY A 144 -15.41 -2.21 -15.54
N GLN A 145 -14.22 -1.75 -15.90
CA GLN A 145 -13.39 -2.34 -16.95
C GLN A 145 -12.89 -3.74 -16.57
N ASP A 146 -12.87 -4.08 -15.28
CA ASP A 146 -12.58 -5.42 -14.76
C ASP A 146 -13.57 -6.49 -15.22
N LYS A 147 -14.78 -6.09 -15.62
CA LYS A 147 -15.85 -6.98 -16.11
C LYS A 147 -15.69 -7.37 -17.59
N VAL A 148 -14.91 -6.59 -18.33
CA VAL A 148 -14.63 -6.87 -19.75
C VAL A 148 -13.45 -7.84 -19.80
N ALA A 149 -13.67 -9.04 -20.36
CA ALA A 149 -12.62 -10.03 -20.52
C ALA A 149 -11.40 -9.41 -21.23
N VAL A 150 -10.22 -9.65 -20.68
CA VAL A 150 -8.96 -9.32 -21.35
C VAL A 150 -8.90 -10.24 -22.56
N ALA A 151 -9.18 -9.74 -23.76
CA ALA A 151 -8.86 -10.45 -24.97
C ALA A 151 -7.37 -10.82 -24.87
N LYS A 152 -7.04 -12.12 -24.92
CA LYS A 152 -5.65 -12.57 -24.96
C LYS A 152 -5.03 -11.84 -26.15
N VAL A 153 -4.19 -10.87 -25.87
CA VAL A 153 -3.28 -10.34 -26.85
C VAL A 153 -2.28 -11.44 -27.10
N VAL A 154 -2.65 -12.33 -28.01
CA VAL A 154 -1.71 -13.24 -28.62
C VAL A 154 -0.69 -12.31 -29.25
N SER A 155 0.53 -12.36 -28.74
CA SER A 155 1.67 -11.65 -29.31
C SER A 155 1.90 -12.20 -30.73
N ASN A 156 1.19 -11.69 -31.71
CA ASN A 156 1.58 -11.79 -33.09
C ASN A 156 2.72 -10.78 -33.32
N ALA A 157 3.87 -11.10 -32.75
CA ALA A 157 5.15 -10.63 -33.24
C ALA A 157 5.58 -11.52 -34.40
N ALA A 158 4.74 -11.59 -35.43
CA ALA A 158 5.12 -12.12 -36.72
C ALA A 158 4.34 -11.32 -37.77
N ASN A 159 5.09 -10.62 -38.62
CA ASN A 159 4.66 -9.94 -39.83
C ASN A 159 3.53 -8.90 -39.68
N LYS A 160 3.89 -7.69 -39.29
CA LYS A 160 3.29 -6.52 -39.92
C LYS A 160 3.86 -6.41 -41.33
N GLU A 161 3.20 -7.02 -42.29
CA GLU A 161 3.25 -6.50 -43.66
C GLU A 161 2.98 -5.01 -43.56
N SER A 162 3.91 -4.19 -44.14
CA SER A 162 3.81 -2.75 -44.21
C SER A 162 2.41 -2.41 -44.71
N SER A 163 1.72 -1.54 -43.97
CA SER A 163 0.38 -1.12 -44.31
C SER A 163 0.33 -0.65 -45.75
N LYS A 164 -0.70 -1.07 -46.47
CA LYS A 164 -0.99 -0.74 -47.89
C LYS A 164 -1.01 0.74 -48.22
N TYR A 165 -0.75 1.62 -47.25
CA TYR A 165 -0.76 3.08 -47.32
C TYR A 165 0.57 3.75 -46.91
N GLY A 166 1.60 2.96 -46.62
CA GLY A 166 2.93 3.48 -46.34
C GLY A 166 3.72 3.61 -47.62
N ILE A 167 3.91 4.83 -48.15
CA ILE A 167 4.83 5.11 -49.28
C ILE A 167 6.26 5.07 -48.70
N THR A 168 6.92 3.90 -48.81
CA THR A 168 8.36 3.78 -48.56
C THR A 168 9.09 4.32 -49.78
N ARG A 169 9.68 5.50 -49.64
CA ARG A 169 10.61 6.06 -50.62
C ARG A 169 11.93 5.31 -50.42
N GLY A 170 12.28 4.48 -51.42
CA GLY A 170 13.56 3.75 -51.43
C GLY A 170 14.76 4.70 -51.62
N ALA A 171 15.97 4.19 -51.34
CA ALA A 171 17.23 4.93 -51.46
C ALA A 171 17.43 5.62 -52.85
N SER A 172 16.95 4.98 -53.92
CA SER A 172 16.96 5.49 -55.27
C SER A 172 16.17 6.80 -55.48
N TYR A 173 15.29 7.19 -54.58
CA TYR A 173 14.56 8.45 -54.64
C TYR A 173 15.46 9.65 -54.30
N TYR A 174 16.56 9.44 -53.62
CA TYR A 174 17.49 10.47 -53.18
C TYR A 174 18.77 10.55 -54.05
N GLU A 175 18.95 9.63 -55.01
CA GLU A 175 20.12 9.63 -55.93
C GLU A 175 19.97 10.52 -57.16
N GLY A 176 18.85 11.23 -57.31
CA GLY A 176 18.56 12.04 -58.48
C GLY A 176 18.81 13.52 -58.28
N GLY A 177 20.05 13.94 -58.07
CA GLY A 177 20.41 15.35 -57.88
C GLY A 177 21.75 15.75 -58.48
N ASP A 178 22.06 15.27 -59.68
CA ASP A 178 23.11 15.91 -60.54
C ASP A 178 22.68 15.80 -61.94
N ARG A 179 22.05 16.88 -62.46
CA ARG A 179 22.05 17.25 -63.85
C ARG A 179 21.84 18.77 -64.01
N LEU A 180 22.99 19.44 -64.31
CA LEU A 180 23.17 20.74 -64.94
C LEU A 180 22.89 21.95 -64.06
#